data_251031e73be096d76ccd3df3838a6b0f
#
_entry.id   251031e73be096d76ccd3df3838a6b0f
#
_cell.length_a   1.000
_cell.length_b   1.000
_cell.length_c   1.000
_cell.angle_alpha   90.00
_cell.angle_beta   90.00
_cell.angle_gamma   90.00
#
_symmetry.space_group_name_H-M   'P 1'
#
loop_
_entity.id
_entity.type
_entity.pdbx_description
1 polymer ?
#
loop_
_entity_poly.entity_id
_entity_poly.type
_entity_poly.pdbx_seq_one_letter_code
_entity_poly.pdbx_strand_id
1 'polypeptide(L)'
;NMGHKNKETDKKNLKLTDLSSVGEFGFIEHIKKNVKKYNESTIVGIGDDSAVIKNSNLYSLISTDMLVEGVHFDLSYFPLKHLGYKAVVSNISDICAMNGICKQITVSIAVSNRFKLETLNELYEGINLACKRYKVDLVGGDTTSSQKGLIISVTAMGVVDNKKICQRSGAKNNDLIIVSGKLGLAYLGLQVLEREKQVFLVNPNSKPDLEPYKELVERQLKPEARTDLINFLEKNSIVPTSMIDISDGLSSEIIHICNSSGMGCILYSDKIYKDQSLLKVCDEFNLDPISVIMSGGEDYEI
;
A
#
# COMPACT_ATOMS: atom_id res chain seq x y z
N ASN A 1 -22.12 -49.92 -46.62
CA ASN A 1 -20.96 -49.67 -45.74
C ASN A 1 -20.62 -48.19 -45.75
N MET A 2 -21.20 -47.45 -44.85
CA MET A 2 -20.88 -46.04 -44.58
C MET A 2 -20.01 -45.99 -43.34
N GLY A 3 -18.74 -45.67 -43.52
CA GLY A 3 -17.78 -45.50 -42.43
C GLY A 3 -17.98 -44.16 -41.70
N HIS A 4 -18.39 -44.22 -40.44
CA HIS A 4 -18.36 -43.07 -39.54
C HIS A 4 -16.90 -42.76 -39.16
N LYS A 5 -16.36 -41.64 -39.68
CA LYS A 5 -15.13 -41.07 -39.19
C LYS A 5 -15.44 -40.31 -37.86
N ASN A 6 -15.02 -40.89 -36.75
CA ASN A 6 -14.94 -40.17 -35.49
C ASN A 6 -13.93 -39.02 -35.63
N LYS A 7 -14.42 -37.80 -35.51
CA LYS A 7 -13.55 -36.63 -35.25
C LYS A 7 -13.20 -36.67 -33.76
N GLU A 8 -12.00 -37.17 -33.43
CA GLU A 8 -11.38 -36.92 -32.16
C GLU A 8 -11.10 -35.38 -32.06
N THR A 9 -11.83 -34.73 -31.20
CA THR A 9 -11.57 -33.36 -30.82
C THR A 9 -10.32 -33.36 -29.93
N ASP A 10 -9.18 -32.92 -30.48
CA ASP A 10 -7.97 -32.59 -29.74
C ASP A 10 -8.34 -31.62 -28.60
N LYS A 11 -8.58 -32.14 -27.41
CA LYS A 11 -8.54 -31.38 -26.18
C LYS A 11 -7.06 -31.05 -25.92
N LYS A 12 -6.59 -29.90 -26.39
CA LYS A 12 -5.33 -29.31 -25.94
C LYS A 12 -5.39 -29.32 -24.40
N ASN A 13 -4.57 -30.12 -23.77
CA ASN A 13 -4.32 -30.08 -22.33
C ASN A 13 -3.75 -28.67 -22.02
N LEU A 14 -4.60 -27.73 -21.70
CA LEU A 14 -4.21 -26.43 -21.15
C LEU A 14 -3.51 -26.75 -19.82
N LYS A 15 -2.20 -26.57 -19.80
CA LYS A 15 -1.42 -26.65 -18.56
C LYS A 15 -1.84 -25.47 -17.70
N LEU A 16 -2.66 -25.74 -16.67
CA LEU A 16 -3.06 -24.74 -15.71
C LEU A 16 -1.85 -24.38 -14.82
N THR A 17 -1.69 -23.11 -14.56
CA THR A 17 -0.63 -22.58 -13.68
C THR A 17 -1.29 -22.05 -12.43
N ASP A 18 -0.86 -22.53 -11.27
CA ASP A 18 -1.34 -22.04 -9.98
C ASP A 18 -0.93 -20.58 -9.77
N LEU A 19 -1.87 -19.73 -9.36
CA LEU A 19 -1.62 -18.33 -9.07
C LEU A 19 -0.56 -18.14 -7.99
N SER A 20 -0.54 -19.01 -6.98
CA SER A 20 0.46 -19.00 -5.91
C SER A 20 1.91 -19.19 -6.41
N SER A 21 2.10 -19.86 -7.55
CA SER A 21 3.42 -20.06 -8.15
C SER A 21 3.94 -18.81 -8.89
N VAL A 22 3.04 -17.90 -9.24
CA VAL A 22 3.35 -16.66 -9.97
C VAL A 22 3.50 -15.49 -9.00
N GLY A 23 2.76 -15.50 -7.90
CA GLY A 23 2.67 -14.42 -6.93
C GLY A 23 1.96 -13.19 -7.47
N GLU A 24 1.80 -12.18 -6.63
CA GLU A 24 1.09 -10.95 -6.95
C GLU A 24 1.77 -10.18 -8.10
N PHE A 25 3.03 -9.85 -7.95
CA PHE A 25 3.78 -9.09 -8.97
C PHE A 25 3.88 -9.81 -10.30
N GLY A 26 4.06 -11.13 -10.29
CA GLY A 26 4.07 -11.93 -11.51
C GLY A 26 2.71 -11.93 -12.21
N PHE A 27 1.60 -11.90 -11.46
CA PHE A 27 0.26 -11.76 -12.00
C PHE A 27 0.02 -10.37 -12.60
N ILE A 28 0.46 -9.31 -11.91
CA ILE A 28 0.39 -7.93 -12.43
C ILE A 28 1.16 -7.80 -13.76
N GLU A 29 2.39 -8.33 -13.84
CA GLU A 29 3.17 -8.32 -15.08
C GLU A 29 2.51 -9.14 -16.20
N HIS A 30 1.83 -10.23 -15.85
CA HIS A 30 1.05 -11.00 -16.83
C HIS A 30 -0.13 -10.19 -17.39
N ILE A 31 -0.88 -9.49 -16.54
CA ILE A 31 -1.98 -8.62 -16.97
C ILE A 31 -1.44 -7.49 -17.84
N LYS A 32 -0.39 -6.81 -17.40
CA LYS A 32 0.23 -5.67 -18.10
C LYS A 32 0.59 -6.00 -19.54
N LYS A 33 1.11 -7.21 -19.80
CA LYS A 33 1.44 -7.68 -21.16
C LYS A 33 0.23 -7.85 -22.07
N ASN A 34 -0.95 -8.07 -21.49
CA ASN A 34 -2.18 -8.37 -22.25
C ASN A 34 -3.13 -7.16 -22.37
N VAL A 35 -2.91 -6.11 -21.56
CA VAL A 35 -3.71 -4.88 -21.61
C VAL A 35 -3.26 -3.98 -22.74
N LYS A 36 -4.22 -3.55 -23.57
CA LYS A 36 -3.99 -2.61 -24.68
C LYS A 36 -4.39 -1.20 -24.27
N LYS A 37 -3.56 -0.26 -24.64
CA LYS A 37 -3.86 1.17 -24.51
C LYS A 37 -4.66 1.63 -25.74
N TYR A 38 -5.83 2.23 -25.50
CA TYR A 38 -6.73 2.71 -26.56
C TYR A 38 -6.81 4.25 -26.60
N ASN A 39 -6.43 4.93 -25.53
CA ASN A 39 -6.53 6.38 -25.40
C ASN A 39 -5.16 7.01 -25.27
N GLU A 40 -4.86 8.01 -26.08
CA GLU A 40 -3.59 8.75 -26.03
C GLU A 40 -3.39 9.53 -24.74
N SER A 41 -4.49 9.88 -24.04
CA SER A 41 -4.44 10.53 -22.73
C SER A 41 -3.86 9.66 -21.63
N THR A 42 -3.86 8.33 -21.78
CA THR A 42 -3.20 7.44 -20.81
C THR A 42 -1.68 7.53 -21.02
N ILE A 43 -0.96 8.19 -20.15
CA ILE A 43 0.50 8.34 -20.22
C ILE A 43 1.18 7.12 -19.60
N VAL A 44 0.81 6.77 -18.36
CA VAL A 44 1.28 5.58 -17.63
C VAL A 44 0.06 4.75 -17.26
N GLY A 45 0.09 3.46 -17.58
CA GLY A 45 -0.92 2.48 -17.17
C GLY A 45 -0.42 1.66 -15.98
N ILE A 46 -0.60 0.33 -16.05
CA ILE A 46 -0.19 -0.61 -14.99
C ILE A 46 1.33 -0.62 -14.84
N GLY A 47 1.84 -0.52 -13.60
CA GLY A 47 3.25 -0.76 -13.25
C GLY A 47 3.99 0.40 -12.58
N ASP A 48 3.26 1.39 -12.11
CA ASP A 48 3.75 2.45 -11.22
C ASP A 48 2.76 2.62 -10.04
N ASP A 49 3.05 3.48 -9.07
CA ASP A 49 2.19 3.68 -7.87
C ASP A 49 0.80 4.19 -8.25
N SER A 50 0.70 4.98 -9.32
CA SER A 50 -0.58 5.43 -9.86
C SER A 50 -0.59 5.40 -11.38
N ALA A 51 -1.77 5.21 -11.97
CA ALA A 51 -1.97 5.50 -13.38
C ALA A 51 -1.89 7.01 -13.63
N VAL A 52 -1.33 7.40 -14.79
CA VAL A 52 -1.15 8.81 -15.17
C VAL A 52 -1.96 9.11 -16.41
N ILE A 53 -2.88 10.06 -16.29
CA ILE A 53 -3.76 10.49 -17.37
C ILE A 53 -3.51 11.97 -17.66
N LYS A 54 -3.23 12.28 -18.93
CA LYS A 54 -3.00 13.64 -19.40
C LYS A 54 -4.28 14.46 -19.32
N ASN A 55 -4.21 15.60 -18.65
CA ASN A 55 -5.31 16.56 -18.55
C ASN A 55 -4.75 17.99 -18.64
N SER A 56 -4.69 18.54 -19.85
CA SER A 56 -4.10 19.86 -20.12
C SER A 56 -2.67 20.01 -19.58
N ASN A 57 -2.42 20.95 -18.69
CA ASN A 57 -1.09 21.21 -18.10
C ASN A 57 -0.80 20.37 -16.84
N LEU A 58 -1.79 19.68 -16.31
CA LEU A 58 -1.68 18.79 -15.17
C LEU A 58 -1.86 17.35 -15.63
N TYR A 59 -1.25 16.43 -14.91
CA TYR A 59 -1.59 15.01 -15.01
C TYR A 59 -2.53 14.64 -13.87
N SER A 60 -3.55 13.85 -14.19
CA SER A 60 -4.38 13.19 -13.19
C SER A 60 -3.73 11.87 -12.80
N LEU A 61 -3.63 11.63 -11.50
CA LEU A 61 -3.13 10.39 -10.92
C LEU A 61 -4.33 9.60 -10.38
N ILE A 62 -4.35 8.29 -10.61
CA ILE A 62 -5.39 7.40 -10.11
C ILE A 62 -4.72 6.15 -9.55
N SER A 63 -4.96 5.89 -8.27
CA SER A 63 -4.58 4.65 -7.59
C SER A 63 -5.79 4.00 -6.93
N THR A 64 -5.72 2.70 -6.69
CA THR A 64 -6.76 1.97 -5.97
C THR A 64 -6.16 0.79 -5.20
N ASP A 65 -6.47 0.72 -3.91
CA ASP A 65 -6.12 -0.37 -3.02
C ASP A 65 -7.35 -1.05 -2.45
N MET A 66 -7.15 -2.27 -1.98
CA MET A 66 -8.17 -3.06 -1.34
C MET A 66 -7.66 -3.63 -0.01
N LEU A 67 -8.42 -3.43 1.07
CA LEU A 67 -8.18 -4.03 2.37
C LEU A 67 -9.23 -5.13 2.63
N VAL A 68 -8.76 -6.31 2.99
CA VAL A 68 -9.59 -7.50 3.21
C VAL A 68 -9.40 -8.00 4.64
N GLU A 69 -10.50 -8.19 5.37
CA GLU A 69 -10.47 -8.76 6.71
C GLU A 69 -9.84 -10.16 6.73
N GLY A 70 -8.96 -10.40 7.69
CA GLY A 70 -8.20 -11.64 7.81
C GLY A 70 -6.98 -11.74 6.88
N VAL A 71 -6.75 -10.74 6.03
CA VAL A 71 -5.56 -10.61 5.18
C VAL A 71 -4.77 -9.37 5.58
N HIS A 72 -5.40 -8.18 5.51
CA HIS A 72 -4.74 -6.89 5.76
C HIS A 72 -5.02 -6.34 7.17
N PHE A 73 -6.05 -6.81 7.84
CA PHE A 73 -6.42 -6.39 9.19
C PHE A 73 -7.20 -7.47 9.92
N ASP A 74 -7.12 -7.42 11.26
CA ASP A 74 -7.89 -8.27 12.16
C ASP A 74 -8.69 -7.41 13.13
N LEU A 75 -10.01 -7.51 13.09
CA LEU A 75 -10.92 -6.72 13.91
C LEU A 75 -10.85 -7.06 15.42
N SER A 76 -10.11 -8.09 15.82
CA SER A 76 -9.89 -8.38 17.24
C SER A 76 -9.02 -7.32 17.93
N TYR A 77 -8.16 -6.62 17.17
CA TYR A 77 -7.30 -5.55 17.68
C TYR A 77 -7.24 -4.29 16.81
N PHE A 78 -7.91 -4.29 15.64
CA PHE A 78 -7.92 -3.15 14.74
C PHE A 78 -9.22 -2.35 14.88
N PRO A 79 -9.23 -1.19 15.56
CA PRO A 79 -10.42 -0.35 15.68
C PRO A 79 -10.88 0.15 14.31
N LEU A 80 -12.18 0.09 14.04
CA LEU A 80 -12.74 0.48 12.74
C LEU A 80 -12.43 1.93 12.35
N LYS A 81 -12.38 2.83 13.32
CA LYS A 81 -11.98 4.22 13.08
C LYS A 81 -10.54 4.34 12.56
N HIS A 82 -9.61 3.58 13.12
CA HIS A 82 -8.22 3.53 12.61
C HIS A 82 -8.17 2.86 11.23
N LEU A 83 -8.95 1.80 11.02
CA LEU A 83 -9.03 1.10 9.76
C LEU A 83 -9.51 2.03 8.63
N GLY A 84 -10.58 2.80 8.88
CA GLY A 84 -11.08 3.79 7.92
C GLY A 84 -10.04 4.86 7.59
N TYR A 85 -9.31 5.32 8.61
CA TYR A 85 -8.21 6.28 8.43
C TYR A 85 -7.09 5.68 7.56
N LYS A 86 -6.61 4.49 7.91
CA LYS A 86 -5.55 3.77 7.19
C LYS A 86 -5.91 3.49 5.74
N ALA A 87 -7.14 3.06 5.46
CA ALA A 87 -7.62 2.79 4.10
C ALA A 87 -7.53 4.02 3.18
N VAL A 88 -7.70 5.22 3.72
CA VAL A 88 -7.53 6.47 2.96
C VAL A 88 -6.04 6.81 2.82
N VAL A 89 -5.26 6.63 3.89
CA VAL A 89 -3.84 7.00 3.91
C VAL A 89 -3.01 6.18 2.94
N SER A 90 -3.23 4.86 2.84
CA SER A 90 -2.52 4.00 1.88
C SER A 90 -2.64 4.54 0.45
N ASN A 91 -3.84 4.88 0.03
CA ASN A 91 -4.08 5.43 -1.31
C ASN A 91 -3.54 6.86 -1.51
N ILE A 92 -3.53 7.69 -0.47
CA ILE A 92 -2.87 9.01 -0.53
C ILE A 92 -1.35 8.83 -0.68
N SER A 93 -0.78 7.81 -0.07
CA SER A 93 0.64 7.47 -0.17
C SER A 93 1.06 7.23 -1.62
N ASP A 94 0.32 6.45 -2.38
CA ASP A 94 0.57 6.21 -3.82
C ASP A 94 0.59 7.50 -4.64
N ILE A 95 -0.33 8.41 -4.33
CA ILE A 95 -0.36 9.73 -5.00
C ILE A 95 0.89 10.54 -4.62
N CYS A 96 1.30 10.50 -3.35
CA CYS A 96 2.53 11.15 -2.88
C CYS A 96 3.77 10.52 -3.52
N ALA A 97 3.82 9.20 -3.69
CA ALA A 97 4.92 8.48 -4.34
C ALA A 97 5.18 8.96 -5.77
N MET A 98 4.18 9.54 -6.43
CA MET A 98 4.32 10.15 -7.74
C MET A 98 4.50 11.69 -7.71
N ASN A 99 4.89 12.24 -6.54
CA ASN A 99 5.03 13.67 -6.29
C ASN A 99 3.72 14.46 -6.53
N GLY A 100 2.59 13.81 -6.31
CA GLY A 100 1.26 14.34 -6.54
C GLY A 100 0.57 14.82 -5.27
N ILE A 101 -0.56 15.48 -5.46
CA ILE A 101 -1.47 15.96 -4.40
C ILE A 101 -2.82 15.29 -4.60
N CYS A 102 -3.23 14.45 -3.64
CA CYS A 102 -4.56 13.83 -3.64
C CYS A 102 -5.65 14.89 -3.45
N LYS A 103 -6.74 14.78 -4.19
CA LYS A 103 -7.86 15.71 -4.18
C LYS A 103 -9.18 15.05 -3.80
N GLN A 104 -9.48 13.91 -4.39
CA GLN A 104 -10.72 13.19 -4.17
C GLN A 104 -10.46 11.71 -3.94
N ILE A 105 -11.40 11.08 -3.24
CA ILE A 105 -11.48 9.62 -3.11
C ILE A 105 -12.89 9.12 -3.34
N THR A 106 -12.99 7.86 -3.76
CA THR A 106 -14.21 7.06 -3.64
C THR A 106 -13.94 5.88 -2.73
N VAL A 107 -14.96 5.42 -1.99
CA VAL A 107 -14.87 4.30 -1.08
C VAL A 107 -15.94 3.27 -1.39
N SER A 108 -15.54 2.07 -1.75
CA SER A 108 -16.44 0.93 -1.93
C SER A 108 -16.25 -0.08 -0.79
N ILE A 109 -17.36 -0.55 -0.20
CA ILE A 109 -17.32 -1.52 0.89
C ILE A 109 -18.19 -2.74 0.57
N ALA A 110 -17.70 -3.92 0.94
CA ALA A 110 -18.50 -5.12 0.99
C ALA A 110 -18.57 -5.59 2.45
N VAL A 111 -19.80 -5.69 3.00
CA VAL A 111 -20.04 -5.91 4.42
C VAL A 111 -20.89 -7.15 4.67
N SER A 112 -20.51 -7.96 5.65
CA SER A 112 -21.33 -9.06 6.09
C SER A 112 -22.44 -8.58 7.05
N ASN A 113 -23.50 -9.36 7.18
CA ASN A 113 -24.68 -9.03 7.99
C ASN A 113 -24.42 -8.93 9.50
N ARG A 114 -23.23 -9.26 9.97
CA ARG A 114 -22.82 -9.07 11.38
C ARG A 114 -22.59 -7.62 11.75
N PHE A 115 -22.30 -6.75 10.77
CA PHE A 115 -22.04 -5.33 11.03
C PHE A 115 -23.35 -4.56 11.22
N LYS A 116 -23.35 -3.66 12.20
CA LYS A 116 -24.44 -2.72 12.46
C LYS A 116 -24.11 -1.36 11.90
N LEU A 117 -25.13 -0.51 11.73
CA LEU A 117 -24.95 0.84 11.22
C LEU A 117 -23.96 1.64 12.06
N GLU A 118 -24.04 1.53 13.39
CA GLU A 118 -23.16 2.22 14.33
C GLU A 118 -21.70 1.81 14.13
N THR A 119 -21.47 0.54 13.88
CA THR A 119 -20.14 -0.03 13.61
C THR A 119 -19.55 0.56 12.31
N LEU A 120 -20.37 0.68 11.26
CA LEU A 120 -19.94 1.31 10.00
C LEU A 120 -19.75 2.82 10.13
N ASN A 121 -20.50 3.47 11.02
CA ASN A 121 -20.28 4.89 11.31
C ASN A 121 -18.87 5.13 11.88
N GLU A 122 -18.35 4.25 12.75
CA GLU A 122 -16.96 4.34 13.25
C GLU A 122 -15.93 4.25 12.11
N LEU A 123 -16.15 3.36 11.14
CA LEU A 123 -15.30 3.26 9.95
C LEU A 123 -15.28 4.59 9.18
N TYR A 124 -16.47 5.15 8.92
CA TYR A 124 -16.60 6.42 8.18
C TYR A 124 -16.13 7.62 8.99
N GLU A 125 -16.18 7.59 10.33
CA GLU A 125 -15.51 8.60 11.16
C GLU A 125 -14.00 8.63 10.89
N GLY A 126 -13.36 7.46 10.77
CA GLY A 126 -11.95 7.35 10.42
C GLY A 126 -11.63 7.89 9.03
N ILE A 127 -12.45 7.51 8.04
CA ILE A 127 -12.35 8.01 6.66
C ILE A 127 -12.46 9.55 6.64
N ASN A 128 -13.48 10.10 7.30
CA ASN A 128 -13.70 11.55 7.37
C ASN A 128 -12.57 12.27 8.11
N LEU A 129 -11.97 11.64 9.13
CA LEU A 129 -10.83 12.20 9.84
C LEU A 129 -9.60 12.33 8.90
N ALA A 130 -9.31 11.30 8.10
CA ALA A 130 -8.25 11.36 7.09
C ALA A 130 -8.56 12.40 6.01
N CYS A 131 -9.79 12.42 5.49
CA CYS A 131 -10.24 13.41 4.51
C CYS A 131 -10.03 14.85 5.02
N LYS A 132 -10.41 15.12 6.27
CA LYS A 132 -10.22 16.43 6.92
C LYS A 132 -8.75 16.79 7.07
N ARG A 133 -7.92 15.82 7.50
CA ARG A 133 -6.48 16.04 7.72
C ARG A 133 -5.76 16.37 6.42
N TYR A 134 -6.03 15.61 5.39
CA TYR A 134 -5.34 15.73 4.09
C TYR A 134 -6.06 16.66 3.10
N LYS A 135 -7.22 17.22 3.49
CA LYS A 135 -8.06 18.08 2.63
C LYS A 135 -8.45 17.39 1.33
N VAL A 136 -8.91 16.16 1.45
CA VAL A 136 -9.38 15.30 0.36
C VAL A 136 -10.88 15.13 0.48
N ASP A 137 -11.61 15.21 -0.64
CA ASP A 137 -13.06 15.06 -0.66
C ASP A 137 -13.44 13.59 -0.90
N LEU A 138 -14.32 13.05 -0.06
CA LEU A 138 -15.03 11.81 -0.35
C LEU A 138 -16.20 12.14 -1.31
N VAL A 139 -16.07 11.71 -2.58
CA VAL A 139 -17.01 12.12 -3.64
C VAL A 139 -17.95 11.00 -4.10
N GLY A 140 -17.80 9.79 -3.61
CA GLY A 140 -18.67 8.67 -3.97
C GLY A 140 -18.16 7.33 -3.47
N GLY A 141 -18.77 6.27 -3.97
CA GLY A 141 -18.41 4.90 -3.61
C GLY A 141 -19.53 3.92 -3.93
N ASP A 142 -19.42 2.72 -3.39
CA ASP A 142 -20.42 1.66 -3.54
C ASP A 142 -20.54 0.85 -2.23
N THR A 143 -21.68 0.21 -2.03
CA THR A 143 -21.90 -0.67 -0.88
C THR A 143 -22.61 -1.93 -1.32
N THR A 144 -22.00 -3.08 -1.03
CA THR A 144 -22.58 -4.39 -1.33
C THR A 144 -22.47 -5.33 -0.13
N SER A 145 -23.09 -6.48 -0.24
CA SER A 145 -23.01 -7.53 0.77
C SER A 145 -21.77 -8.40 0.56
N SER A 146 -21.18 -8.86 1.68
CA SER A 146 -20.14 -9.89 1.71
C SER A 146 -20.63 -11.11 2.47
N GLN A 147 -20.27 -12.30 2.02
CA GLN A 147 -20.53 -13.53 2.77
C GLN A 147 -19.55 -13.73 3.92
N LYS A 148 -18.36 -13.14 3.83
CA LYS A 148 -17.28 -13.26 4.82
C LYS A 148 -16.60 -11.91 5.05
N GLY A 149 -16.82 -11.36 6.25
CA GLY A 149 -16.06 -10.22 6.71
C GLY A 149 -16.33 -8.88 6.03
N LEU A 150 -15.39 -7.98 6.21
CA LEU A 150 -15.37 -6.63 5.68
C LEU A 150 -14.28 -6.51 4.60
N ILE A 151 -14.65 -5.92 3.47
CA ILE A 151 -13.74 -5.55 2.39
C ILE A 151 -13.91 -4.06 2.15
N ILE A 152 -12.81 -3.34 2.03
CA ILE A 152 -12.79 -1.90 1.76
C ILE A 152 -11.91 -1.67 0.54
N SER A 153 -12.42 -1.00 -0.47
CA SER A 153 -11.63 -0.52 -1.60
C SER A 153 -11.72 1.00 -1.68
N VAL A 154 -10.58 1.64 -1.73
CA VAL A 154 -10.48 3.11 -1.89
C VAL A 154 -9.83 3.38 -3.23
N THR A 155 -10.38 4.32 -3.98
CA THR A 155 -9.73 4.86 -5.18
C THR A 155 -9.40 6.32 -4.91
N ALA A 156 -8.12 6.67 -5.01
CA ALA A 156 -7.63 8.04 -4.88
C ALA A 156 -7.42 8.67 -6.25
N MET A 157 -7.79 9.93 -6.34
CA MET A 157 -7.58 10.77 -7.51
C MET A 157 -6.76 11.99 -7.09
N GLY A 158 -5.61 12.15 -7.72
CA GLY A 158 -4.69 13.25 -7.46
C GLY A 158 -4.32 14.01 -8.72
N VAL A 159 -3.53 15.05 -8.53
CA VAL A 159 -2.99 15.86 -9.62
C VAL A 159 -1.50 16.11 -9.39
N VAL A 160 -0.76 16.24 -10.49
CA VAL A 160 0.65 16.62 -10.47
C VAL A 160 0.97 17.47 -11.69
N ASP A 161 1.88 18.43 -11.55
CA ASP A 161 2.42 19.15 -12.69
C ASP A 161 3.20 18.17 -13.59
N ASN A 162 2.99 18.25 -14.91
CA ASN A 162 3.62 17.35 -15.87
C ASN A 162 5.16 17.40 -15.86
N LYS A 163 5.75 18.48 -15.34
CA LYS A 163 7.21 18.67 -15.20
C LYS A 163 7.75 18.18 -13.85
N LYS A 164 6.87 17.87 -12.91
CA LYS A 164 7.23 17.49 -11.54
C LYS A 164 6.87 16.04 -11.19
N ILE A 165 6.19 15.35 -12.08
CA ILE A 165 5.85 13.95 -11.87
C ILE A 165 7.12 13.12 -11.65
N CYS A 166 7.09 12.29 -10.62
CA CYS A 166 8.09 11.26 -10.36
C CYS A 166 7.48 9.89 -10.59
N GLN A 167 8.29 8.96 -11.02
CA GLN A 167 7.91 7.57 -11.29
C GLN A 167 8.92 6.64 -10.63
N ARG A 168 8.61 5.36 -10.57
CA ARG A 168 9.58 4.32 -10.17
C ARG A 168 10.77 4.27 -11.13
N SER A 169 10.57 4.64 -12.38
CA SER A 169 11.61 4.76 -13.40
C SER A 169 12.24 6.14 -13.37
N GLY A 170 13.53 6.22 -13.74
CA GLY A 170 14.24 7.50 -13.90
C GLY A 170 15.47 7.66 -13.01
N ALA A 171 15.73 6.72 -12.08
CA ALA A 171 16.97 6.70 -11.31
C ALA A 171 18.20 6.59 -12.21
N LYS A 172 19.27 7.29 -11.83
CA LYS A 172 20.51 7.42 -12.61
C LYS A 172 21.71 6.93 -11.82
N ASN A 173 22.79 6.66 -12.53
CA ASN A 173 24.04 6.29 -11.88
C ASN A 173 24.55 7.44 -10.99
N ASN A 174 24.98 7.10 -9.77
CA ASN A 174 25.40 8.01 -8.69
C ASN A 174 24.28 8.81 -8.04
N ASP A 175 23.01 8.52 -8.27
CA ASP A 175 21.93 9.07 -7.47
C ASP A 175 22.05 8.59 -6.02
N LEU A 176 21.69 9.48 -5.09
CA LEU A 176 21.60 9.14 -3.67
C LEU A 176 20.21 8.57 -3.38
N ILE A 177 20.17 7.47 -2.66
CA ILE A 177 18.93 6.91 -2.11
C ILE A 177 18.62 7.65 -0.81
N ILE A 178 17.45 8.27 -0.74
CA ILE A 178 16.99 9.00 0.44
C ILE A 178 15.66 8.37 0.86
N VAL A 179 15.54 8.11 2.15
CA VAL A 179 14.30 7.58 2.74
C VAL A 179 13.80 8.57 3.78
N SER A 180 12.52 8.87 3.74
CA SER A 180 11.88 9.69 4.76
C SER A 180 11.59 8.89 6.03
N GLY A 181 11.53 9.56 7.17
CA GLY A 181 11.01 9.04 8.44
C GLY A 181 11.74 7.84 9.04
N LYS A 182 10.95 6.96 9.63
CA LYS A 182 11.41 5.78 10.39
C LYS A 182 10.80 4.52 9.77
N LEU A 183 11.60 3.52 9.48
CA LEU A 183 11.18 2.25 8.88
C LEU A 183 11.08 1.13 9.91
N GLY A 184 10.22 0.14 9.61
CA GLY A 184 10.02 -1.08 10.38
C GLY A 184 9.16 -0.92 11.62
N LEU A 185 8.72 0.29 11.95
CA LEU A 185 7.90 0.52 13.15
C LEU A 185 6.48 -0.04 12.99
N ALA A 186 5.88 0.07 11.81
CA ALA A 186 4.56 -0.50 11.55
C ALA A 186 4.58 -2.02 11.70
N TYR A 187 5.57 -2.70 11.11
CA TYR A 187 5.74 -4.14 11.26
C TYR A 187 5.91 -4.57 12.72
N LEU A 188 6.75 -3.88 13.49
CA LEU A 188 6.91 -4.18 14.93
C LEU A 188 5.63 -3.92 15.71
N GLY A 189 4.87 -2.88 15.35
CA GLY A 189 3.54 -2.62 15.91
C GLY A 189 2.59 -3.80 15.68
N LEU A 190 2.60 -4.38 14.48
CA LEU A 190 1.85 -5.61 14.16
C LEU A 190 2.29 -6.78 15.03
N GLN A 191 3.61 -7.00 15.19
CA GLN A 191 4.14 -8.08 16.04
C GLN A 191 3.67 -7.95 17.50
N VAL A 192 3.66 -6.73 18.03
CA VAL A 192 3.14 -6.44 19.38
C VAL A 192 1.64 -6.78 19.47
N LEU A 193 0.84 -6.31 18.51
CA LEU A 193 -0.61 -6.57 18.50
C LEU A 193 -0.93 -8.06 18.40
N GLU A 194 -0.22 -8.79 17.55
CA GLU A 194 -0.40 -10.25 17.41
C GLU A 194 0.04 -10.99 18.68
N ARG A 195 1.12 -10.59 19.33
CA ARG A 195 1.53 -11.15 20.62
C ARG A 195 0.45 -10.95 21.70
N GLU A 196 -0.04 -9.73 21.84
CA GLU A 196 -1.07 -9.40 22.84
C GLU A 196 -2.38 -10.16 22.56
N LYS A 197 -2.74 -10.34 21.31
CA LYS A 197 -3.88 -11.18 20.92
C LYS A 197 -3.67 -12.63 21.35
N GLN A 198 -2.49 -13.23 21.14
CA GLN A 198 -2.21 -14.60 21.59
C GLN A 198 -2.29 -14.72 23.11
N VAL A 199 -1.73 -13.76 23.85
CA VAL A 199 -1.84 -13.70 25.31
C VAL A 199 -3.30 -13.65 25.77
N PHE A 200 -4.11 -12.80 25.15
CA PHE A 200 -5.53 -12.68 25.46
C PHE A 200 -6.31 -13.98 25.17
N LEU A 201 -6.02 -14.66 24.07
CA LEU A 201 -6.67 -15.94 23.72
C LEU A 201 -6.39 -17.03 24.75
N VAL A 202 -5.19 -17.05 25.34
CA VAL A 202 -4.82 -17.99 26.40
C VAL A 202 -5.38 -17.58 27.76
N ASN A 203 -5.39 -16.29 28.06
CA ASN A 203 -5.90 -15.74 29.32
C ASN A 203 -6.75 -14.48 29.08
N PRO A 204 -8.07 -14.62 28.89
CA PRO A 204 -8.97 -13.49 28.60
C PRO A 204 -9.05 -12.44 29.72
N ASN A 205 -8.53 -12.74 30.92
CA ASN A 205 -8.45 -11.79 32.03
C ASN A 205 -7.19 -10.89 31.96
N SER A 206 -6.24 -11.24 31.11
CA SER A 206 -5.05 -10.41 30.86
C SER A 206 -5.47 -9.15 30.12
N LYS A 207 -4.98 -8.01 30.59
CA LYS A 207 -5.14 -6.73 29.88
C LYS A 207 -3.90 -6.49 29.05
N PRO A 208 -4.03 -6.22 27.75
CA PRO A 208 -2.89 -5.84 26.91
C PRO A 208 -2.20 -4.59 27.48
N ASP A 209 -0.86 -4.63 27.55
CA ASP A 209 -0.05 -3.46 27.90
C ASP A 209 0.59 -2.91 26.63
N LEU A 210 -0.09 -2.01 25.97
CA LEU A 210 0.35 -1.38 24.73
C LEU A 210 1.08 -0.05 24.93
N GLU A 211 1.06 0.50 26.17
CA GLU A 211 1.67 1.81 26.43
C GLU A 211 3.18 1.88 26.12
N PRO A 212 4.01 0.85 26.44
CA PRO A 212 5.42 0.86 26.08
C PRO A 212 5.69 0.82 24.56
N TYR A 213 4.68 0.45 23.76
CA TYR A 213 4.77 0.24 22.31
C TYR A 213 3.91 1.24 21.53
N LYS A 214 3.43 2.29 22.17
CA LYS A 214 2.43 3.22 21.62
C LYS A 214 2.81 3.74 20.24
N GLU A 215 4.06 4.19 20.02
CA GLU A 215 4.51 4.69 18.73
C GLU A 215 4.42 3.64 17.62
N LEU A 216 4.83 2.40 17.92
CA LEU A 216 4.81 1.30 16.96
C LEU A 216 3.38 0.88 16.62
N VAL A 217 2.54 0.74 17.62
CA VAL A 217 1.12 0.39 17.47
C VAL A 217 0.38 1.49 16.70
N GLU A 218 0.68 2.75 17.00
CA GLU A 218 0.09 3.88 16.28
C GLU A 218 0.53 3.89 14.80
N ARG A 219 1.79 3.60 14.49
CA ARG A 219 2.27 3.47 13.12
C ARG A 219 1.54 2.38 12.34
N GLN A 220 1.27 1.23 12.95
CA GLN A 220 0.53 0.14 12.34
C GLN A 220 -0.94 0.46 12.12
N LEU A 221 -1.61 1.01 13.15
CA LEU A 221 -3.06 1.22 13.12
C LEU A 221 -3.47 2.52 12.43
N LYS A 222 -2.62 3.55 12.50
CA LYS A 222 -2.91 4.89 12.00
C LYS A 222 -1.66 5.52 11.37
N PRO A 223 -1.19 4.99 10.23
CA PRO A 223 -0.06 5.57 9.50
C PRO A 223 -0.37 6.98 9.00
N GLU A 224 0.66 7.67 8.55
CA GLU A 224 0.54 9.02 7.98
C GLU A 224 1.15 9.05 6.59
N ALA A 225 0.42 9.62 5.61
CA ALA A 225 0.95 9.85 4.27
C ALA A 225 1.89 11.07 4.26
N ARG A 226 2.97 10.99 3.50
CA ARG A 226 4.05 11.98 3.49
C ARG A 226 3.76 13.21 2.63
N THR A 227 2.57 13.77 2.77
CA THR A 227 2.20 15.06 2.13
C THR A 227 3.09 16.22 2.58
N ASP A 228 3.67 16.13 3.78
CA ASP A 228 4.68 17.09 4.28
C ASP A 228 5.94 17.08 3.41
N LEU A 229 6.42 15.89 3.00
CA LEU A 229 7.55 15.75 2.09
C LEU A 229 7.22 16.36 0.72
N ILE A 230 6.06 16.08 0.16
CA ILE A 230 5.64 16.62 -1.14
C ILE A 230 5.60 18.15 -1.08
N ASN A 231 5.06 18.72 -0.02
CA ASN A 231 5.07 20.17 0.20
C ASN A 231 6.51 20.73 0.35
N PHE A 232 7.41 19.99 1.00
CA PHE A 232 8.81 20.36 1.11
C PHE A 232 9.52 20.37 -0.25
N LEU A 233 9.32 19.31 -1.06
CA LEU A 233 9.88 19.22 -2.41
C LEU A 233 9.38 20.36 -3.30
N GLU A 234 8.07 20.63 -3.26
CA GLU A 234 7.45 21.74 -3.99
C GLU A 234 8.05 23.09 -3.60
N LYS A 235 8.12 23.40 -2.29
CA LYS A 235 8.63 24.66 -1.75
C LYS A 235 10.10 24.92 -2.12
N ASN A 236 10.89 23.85 -2.21
CA ASN A 236 12.33 23.93 -2.52
C ASN A 236 12.64 23.70 -4.00
N SER A 237 11.61 23.54 -4.84
CA SER A 237 11.76 23.23 -6.27
C SER A 237 12.65 22.01 -6.54
N ILE A 238 12.54 21.01 -5.70
CA ILE A 238 13.25 19.73 -5.84
C ILE A 238 12.33 18.74 -6.56
N VAL A 239 12.85 18.12 -7.60
CA VAL A 239 12.18 17.01 -8.32
C VAL A 239 13.12 15.82 -8.27
N PRO A 240 12.79 14.77 -7.49
CA PRO A 240 13.56 13.53 -7.49
C PRO A 240 13.59 12.87 -8.86
N THR A 241 14.64 12.12 -9.15
CA THR A 241 14.79 11.36 -10.41
C THR A 241 13.87 10.16 -10.44
N SER A 242 13.56 9.58 -9.27
CA SER A 242 12.67 8.45 -9.08
C SER A 242 12.07 8.51 -7.68
N MET A 243 10.86 8.01 -7.50
CA MET A 243 10.19 7.91 -6.20
C MET A 243 9.33 6.65 -6.14
N ILE A 244 9.10 6.18 -4.92
CA ILE A 244 8.17 5.12 -4.56
C ILE A 244 7.83 5.28 -3.08
N ASP A 245 6.65 4.87 -2.63
CA ASP A 245 6.37 4.75 -1.19
C ASP A 245 6.76 3.36 -0.67
N ILE A 246 6.88 3.24 0.65
CA ILE A 246 7.30 1.99 1.30
C ILE A 246 6.08 1.33 1.92
N SER A 247 5.47 0.42 1.16
CA SER A 247 4.30 -0.37 1.54
C SER A 247 4.65 -1.83 1.89
N ASP A 248 5.62 -2.44 1.21
CA ASP A 248 6.03 -3.83 1.38
C ASP A 248 7.37 -4.00 2.10
N GLY A 249 8.12 -2.91 2.24
CA GLY A 249 9.44 -2.88 2.86
C GLY A 249 10.54 -2.40 1.93
N LEU A 250 11.58 -1.80 2.50
CA LEU A 250 12.62 -1.11 1.76
C LEU A 250 13.26 -1.94 0.64
N SER A 251 13.45 -3.25 0.84
CA SER A 251 14.05 -4.12 -0.19
C SER A 251 13.16 -4.28 -1.42
N SER A 252 11.86 -4.46 -1.23
CA SER A 252 10.89 -4.56 -2.32
C SER A 252 10.91 -3.30 -3.17
N GLU A 253 10.78 -2.17 -2.52
CA GLU A 253 10.65 -0.87 -3.19
C GLU A 253 11.90 -0.48 -3.95
N ILE A 254 13.07 -0.72 -3.39
CA ILE A 254 14.34 -0.49 -4.10
C ILE A 254 14.49 -1.42 -5.31
N ILE A 255 14.07 -2.68 -5.21
CA ILE A 255 14.07 -3.60 -6.34
C ILE A 255 13.14 -3.08 -7.45
N HIS A 256 11.97 -2.52 -7.10
CA HIS A 256 11.07 -1.91 -8.07
C HIS A 256 11.70 -0.71 -8.79
N ILE A 257 12.33 0.20 -8.06
CA ILE A 257 13.08 1.33 -8.65
C ILE A 257 14.20 0.83 -9.57
N CYS A 258 15.00 -0.13 -9.09
CA CYS A 258 16.11 -0.69 -9.86
C CYS A 258 15.63 -1.32 -11.18
N ASN A 259 14.60 -2.16 -11.09
CA ASN A 259 14.03 -2.82 -12.27
C ASN A 259 13.42 -1.83 -13.26
N SER A 260 12.64 -0.85 -12.76
CA SER A 260 11.98 0.15 -13.60
C SER A 260 12.99 1.12 -14.25
N SER A 261 14.14 1.33 -13.63
CA SER A 261 15.20 2.24 -14.10
C SER A 261 16.31 1.52 -14.87
N GLY A 262 16.35 0.18 -14.87
CA GLY A 262 17.44 -0.61 -15.44
C GLY A 262 18.77 -0.39 -14.72
N MET A 263 18.73 -0.16 -13.38
CA MET A 263 19.88 0.17 -12.52
C MET A 263 20.06 -0.87 -11.44
N GLY A 264 21.25 -0.91 -10.85
CA GLY A 264 21.52 -1.57 -9.59
C GLY A 264 21.68 -0.54 -8.46
N CYS A 265 21.68 -0.99 -7.23
CA CYS A 265 21.97 -0.13 -6.07
C CYS A 265 22.92 -0.79 -5.08
N ILE A 266 23.50 0.02 -4.21
CA ILE A 266 24.30 -0.40 -3.08
C ILE A 266 23.73 0.27 -1.83
N LEU A 267 23.30 -0.53 -0.87
CA LEU A 267 22.85 -0.06 0.43
C LEU A 267 23.91 -0.35 1.49
N TYR A 268 24.26 0.67 2.25
CA TYR A 268 25.18 0.55 3.37
C TYR A 268 24.39 0.40 4.66
N SER A 269 24.38 -0.77 5.27
CA SER A 269 23.57 -1.08 6.45
C SER A 269 23.90 -0.22 7.67
N ASP A 270 25.14 0.26 7.78
CA ASP A 270 25.59 1.18 8.81
C ASP A 270 25.05 2.61 8.63
N LYS A 271 24.64 2.98 7.40
CA LYS A 271 24.04 4.28 7.07
C LYS A 271 22.52 4.29 7.12
N ILE A 272 21.88 3.13 7.21
CA ILE A 272 20.42 3.04 7.38
C ILE A 272 20.09 3.49 8.81
N TYR A 273 19.24 4.50 8.93
CA TYR A 273 18.78 4.99 10.23
C TYR A 273 18.01 3.92 10.99
N LYS A 274 18.40 3.68 12.21
CA LYS A 274 17.77 2.74 13.14
C LYS A 274 17.24 3.52 14.34
N ASP A 275 15.92 3.61 14.44
CA ASP A 275 15.28 4.29 15.57
C ASP A 275 15.49 3.54 16.88
N GLN A 276 15.54 4.27 18.00
CA GLN A 276 15.73 3.66 19.32
C GLN A 276 14.58 2.74 19.73
N SER A 277 13.34 3.10 19.36
CA SER A 277 12.16 2.26 19.61
C SER A 277 12.24 0.96 18.83
N LEU A 278 12.70 1.03 17.56
CA LEU A 278 12.95 -0.16 16.74
C LEU A 278 14.00 -1.07 17.39
N LEU A 279 15.16 -0.53 17.76
CA LEU A 279 16.24 -1.32 18.35
C LEU A 279 15.81 -2.03 19.64
N LYS A 280 15.12 -1.31 20.52
CA LYS A 280 14.59 -1.87 21.78
C LYS A 280 13.65 -3.04 21.54
N VAL A 281 12.68 -2.90 20.65
CA VAL A 281 11.68 -3.93 20.40
C VAL A 281 12.25 -5.07 19.58
N CYS A 282 13.17 -4.83 18.65
CA CYS A 282 13.92 -5.89 17.98
C CYS A 282 14.70 -6.77 18.96
N ASP A 283 15.37 -6.18 19.95
CA ASP A 283 16.07 -6.93 21.00
C ASP A 283 15.08 -7.78 21.82
N GLU A 284 13.96 -7.21 22.25
CA GLU A 284 12.89 -7.90 22.99
C GLU A 284 12.30 -9.10 22.23
N PHE A 285 12.09 -8.94 20.92
CA PHE A 285 11.50 -9.99 20.06
C PHE A 285 12.57 -10.91 19.41
N ASN A 286 13.84 -10.69 19.71
CA ASN A 286 14.96 -11.39 19.08
C ASN A 286 14.93 -11.33 17.55
N LEU A 287 14.70 -10.12 17.01
CA LEU A 287 14.67 -9.82 15.59
C LEU A 287 15.90 -9.00 15.17
N ASP A 288 16.39 -9.24 13.96
CA ASP A 288 17.44 -8.39 13.38
C ASP A 288 16.86 -7.07 12.87
N PRO A 289 17.32 -5.90 13.37
CA PRO A 289 16.78 -4.61 12.97
C PRO A 289 16.88 -4.32 11.47
N ILE A 290 17.94 -4.79 10.80
CA ILE A 290 18.09 -4.60 9.36
C ILE A 290 17.03 -5.42 8.61
N SER A 291 16.82 -6.66 9.00
CA SER A 291 15.78 -7.51 8.40
C SER A 291 14.38 -6.89 8.56
N VAL A 292 14.08 -6.31 9.73
CA VAL A 292 12.83 -5.60 9.99
C VAL A 292 12.67 -4.39 9.06
N ILE A 293 13.69 -3.56 8.89
CA ILE A 293 13.65 -2.40 8.00
C ILE A 293 13.50 -2.83 6.52
N MET A 294 14.24 -3.86 6.14
CA MET A 294 14.27 -4.28 4.73
C MET A 294 13.00 -4.99 4.27
N SER A 295 12.28 -5.66 5.19
CA SER A 295 11.13 -6.51 4.86
C SER A 295 9.86 -6.16 5.63
N GLY A 296 9.91 -5.22 6.56
CA GLY A 296 8.72 -4.72 7.26
C GLY A 296 7.97 -3.71 6.40
N GLY A 297 6.71 -3.95 6.13
CA GLY A 297 5.86 -3.09 5.32
C GLY A 297 5.01 -2.12 6.13
N GLU A 298 4.14 -1.42 5.40
CA GLU A 298 3.09 -0.50 5.88
C GLU A 298 3.61 0.76 6.61
N ASP A 299 4.87 1.15 6.38
CA ASP A 299 5.43 2.38 6.94
C ASP A 299 4.92 3.64 6.21
N TYR A 300 4.56 3.54 4.92
CA TYR A 300 4.10 4.62 4.05
C TYR A 300 5.03 5.84 4.04
N GLU A 301 6.32 5.59 4.24
CA GLU A 301 7.39 6.55 3.98
C GLU A 301 7.75 6.59 2.49
N ILE A 302 8.54 7.55 2.05
CA ILE A 302 8.93 7.69 0.64
C ILE A 302 10.45 7.72 0.53
#